data_7a15fb190e5aa7bf96784e5cc1d050ab
#
_entry.id   7a15fb190e5aa7bf96784e5cc1d050ab
#
_cell.length_a   1.000
_cell.length_b   1.000
_cell.length_c   1.000
_cell.angle_alpha   90.00
_cell.angle_beta   90.00
_cell.angle_gamma   90.00
#
_symmetry.space_group_name_H-M   'P 1'
#
loop_
_entity.id
_entity.type
_entity.pdbx_description
1 polymer ?
#
loop_
_entity_poly.entity_id
_entity_poly.type
_entity_poly.pdbx_seq_one_letter_code
_entity_poly.pdbx_strand_id
1 'polypeptide(L)' 'MAKPQDMWQCQTVNCGYIYNPDKGDRKGKVPPGTKFEELTEDWKCPICGAGKHLFKPLA' A
#
# COMPACT_ATOMS: atom_id res chain seq x y z
N MET A 1 -10.43 -1.86 12.36
CA MET A 1 -10.26 -1.02 11.19
C MET A 1 -8.88 -0.37 11.20
N ALA A 2 -8.27 -0.30 10.04
CA ALA A 2 -6.96 0.34 9.95
C ALA A 2 -7.09 1.84 10.24
N LYS A 3 -6.13 2.38 10.98
CA LYS A 3 -6.09 3.81 11.25
C LYS A 3 -5.44 4.52 10.08
N PRO A 4 -5.74 5.82 9.85
CA PRO A 4 -5.09 6.56 8.76
C PRO A 4 -3.56 6.46 8.78
N GLN A 5 -2.96 6.39 9.96
CA GLN A 5 -1.52 6.27 10.09
C GLN A 5 -0.99 4.92 9.61
N ASP A 6 -1.86 3.92 9.50
CA ASP A 6 -1.50 2.59 9.00
C ASP A 6 -1.77 2.45 7.51
N MET A 7 -2.49 3.42 6.93
CA MET A 7 -2.79 3.43 5.50
C MET A 7 -1.72 4.24 4.77
N TRP A 8 -1.36 3.76 3.60
CA TRP A 8 -0.31 4.38 2.80
C TRP A 8 -0.85 4.71 1.42
N GLN A 9 -0.53 5.88 0.93
CA GLN A 9 -1.01 6.36 -0.37
C GLN A 9 0.13 6.46 -1.37
N CYS A 10 -0.13 5.95 -2.58
CA CYS A 10 0.81 6.08 -3.68
C CYS A 10 0.91 7.55 -4.09
N GLN A 11 2.12 8.06 -4.19
CA GLN A 11 2.36 9.46 -4.53
C GLN A 11 2.56 9.68 -6.02
N THR A 12 2.41 8.64 -6.81
CA THR A 12 2.56 8.75 -8.26
C THR A 12 1.42 9.56 -8.86
N VAL A 13 1.75 10.46 -9.78
CA VAL A 13 0.75 11.26 -10.49
C VAL A 13 -0.22 10.32 -11.20
N ASN A 14 -1.52 10.63 -11.08
CA ASN A 14 -2.60 9.87 -11.71
C ASN A 14 -2.82 8.46 -11.11
N CYS A 15 -2.25 8.15 -9.96
CA CYS A 15 -2.49 6.88 -9.29
C CYS A 15 -3.37 7.06 -8.06
N GLY A 16 -2.79 7.47 -6.95
CA GLY A 16 -3.55 7.70 -5.72
C GLY A 16 -4.03 6.44 -5.02
N TYR A 17 -3.48 5.27 -5.38
CA TYR A 17 -3.87 4.03 -4.72
C TYR A 17 -3.57 4.11 -3.22
N ILE A 18 -4.51 3.64 -2.41
CA ILE A 18 -4.34 3.63 -0.96
C ILE A 18 -4.24 2.17 -0.49
N TYR A 19 -3.12 1.84 0.14
CA TYR A 19 -2.94 0.53 0.73
C TYR A 19 -3.62 0.50 2.11
N ASN A 20 -4.58 -0.39 2.27
CA ASN A 20 -5.28 -0.58 3.53
C ASN A 20 -4.86 -1.95 4.12
N PRO A 21 -4.14 -1.97 5.25
CA PRO A 21 -3.69 -3.23 5.83
C PRO A 21 -4.83 -4.18 6.21
N ASP A 22 -6.02 -3.66 6.51
CA ASP A 22 -7.16 -4.51 6.81
C ASP A 22 -7.61 -5.32 5.61
N LYS A 23 -7.40 -4.81 4.41
CA LYS A 23 -7.83 -5.47 3.18
C LYS A 23 -6.70 -6.20 2.46
N GLY A 24 -5.47 -5.79 2.70
CA GLY A 24 -4.33 -6.33 1.98
C GLY A 24 -4.33 -5.91 0.52
N ASP A 25 -3.70 -6.71 -0.32
CA ASP A 25 -3.61 -6.43 -1.75
C ASP A 25 -3.79 -7.74 -2.53
N ARG A 26 -4.94 -7.88 -3.17
CA ARG A 26 -5.25 -9.09 -3.93
C ARG A 26 -4.32 -9.29 -5.12
N LYS A 27 -3.99 -8.21 -5.82
CA LYS A 27 -3.11 -8.31 -6.99
C LYS A 27 -1.71 -8.72 -6.61
N GLY A 28 -1.23 -8.22 -5.48
CA GLY A 28 0.09 -8.55 -4.97
C GLY A 28 0.10 -9.80 -4.10
N LYS A 29 -1.06 -10.48 -3.98
CA LYS A 29 -1.20 -11.68 -3.15
C LYS A 29 -0.87 -11.43 -1.69
N VAL A 30 -1.18 -10.24 -1.21
CA VAL A 30 -0.97 -9.86 0.17
C VAL A 30 -2.24 -10.14 0.97
N PRO A 31 -2.18 -11.00 1.99
CA PRO A 31 -3.37 -11.33 2.77
C PRO A 31 -3.84 -10.15 3.63
N PRO A 32 -5.15 -10.10 3.95
CA PRO A 32 -5.65 -9.08 4.87
C PRO A 32 -4.93 -9.16 6.21
N GLY A 33 -4.73 -8.01 6.83
CA GLY A 33 -4.03 -7.94 8.11
C GLY A 33 -2.52 -7.75 8.00
N THR A 34 -2.00 -7.62 6.78
CA THR A 34 -0.57 -7.39 6.56
C THR A 34 -0.29 -5.90 6.58
N LYS A 35 0.58 -5.46 7.47
CA LYS A 35 0.96 -4.05 7.54
C LYS A 35 1.84 -3.68 6.35
N PHE A 36 1.78 -2.40 5.95
CA PHE A 36 2.60 -1.93 4.85
C PHE A 36 4.09 -2.21 5.09
N GLU A 37 4.53 -2.06 6.32
CA GLU A 37 5.93 -2.28 6.70
C GLU A 37 6.34 -3.73 6.57
N GLU A 38 5.38 -4.66 6.61
CA GLU A 38 5.66 -6.08 6.46
C GLU A 38 5.74 -6.51 5.00
N LEU A 39 5.36 -5.64 4.07
CA LEU A 39 5.45 -5.95 2.64
C LEU A 39 6.92 -6.06 2.24
N THR A 40 7.19 -6.98 1.30
CA THR A 40 8.54 -7.13 0.77
C THR A 40 8.95 -5.87 0.01
N GLU A 41 10.24 -5.63 -0.11
CA GLU A 41 10.72 -4.47 -0.86
C GLU A 41 10.39 -4.56 -2.33
N ASP A 42 10.10 -5.76 -2.82
CA ASP A 42 9.71 -5.97 -4.21
C ASP A 42 8.26 -5.64 -4.48
N TRP A 43 7.47 -5.41 -3.42
CA TRP A 43 6.07 -5.08 -3.59
C TRP A 43 5.91 -3.74 -4.31
N LYS A 44 4.97 -3.71 -5.23
CA LYS A 44 4.72 -2.53 -6.04
C LYS A 44 3.23 -2.21 -6.07
N CYS A 45 2.92 -0.96 -6.37
CA CYS A 45 1.55 -0.52 -6.50
C CYS A 45 0.82 -1.38 -7.55
N PRO A 46 -0.35 -1.95 -7.19
CA PRO A 46 -1.09 -2.79 -8.14
C PRO A 46 -1.73 -2.01 -9.28
N ILE A 47 -1.74 -0.68 -9.19
CA ILE A 47 -2.34 0.18 -10.20
C ILE A 47 -1.29 0.69 -11.18
N CYS A 48 -0.23 1.30 -10.67
CA CYS A 48 0.78 1.95 -11.53
C CYS A 48 2.17 1.30 -11.47
N GLY A 49 2.37 0.35 -10.56
CA GLY A 49 3.67 -0.32 -10.44
C GLY A 49 4.73 0.46 -9.69
N ALA A 50 4.35 1.54 -8.99
CA ALA A 50 5.29 2.32 -8.22
C ALA A 50 5.83 1.51 -7.04
N GLY A 51 7.10 1.68 -6.72
CA GLY A 51 7.72 0.99 -5.60
C GLY A 51 7.25 1.52 -4.25
N LYS A 52 7.58 0.79 -3.18
CA LYS A 52 7.18 1.17 -1.83
C LYS A 52 7.66 2.56 -1.44
N HIS A 53 8.83 2.95 -1.92
CA HIS A 53 9.41 4.26 -1.55
C HIS A 53 8.58 5.44 -2.05
N LEU A 54 7.65 5.20 -2.98
CA LEU A 54 6.76 6.24 -3.49
C LEU A 54 5.46 6.31 -2.69
N PHE A 55 5.34 5.56 -1.63
CA PHE A 55 4.18 5.60 -0.76
C PHE A 55 4.45 6.42 0.49
N LYS A 56 3.44 7.12 0.97
CA LYS A 56 3.51 7.89 2.21
C LYS A 56 2.29 7.60 3.07
N PRO A 57 2.44 7.61 4.40
CA PRO A 57 1.28 7.42 5.27
C PRO A 57 0.29 8.57 5.14
N LEU A 58 -0.99 8.25 5.32
CA LEU A 58 -2.05 9.28 5.23
C LEU A 58 -2.02 10.26 6.40
N ALA A 59 -1.47 9.84 7.51
CA ALA A 59 -1.41 10.70 8.69
C ALA A 59 -0.01 10.74 9.27
#